data_90040a3d2314898921037b295f106bb5
#
_entry.id   90040a3d2314898921037b295f106bb5
#
_cell.length_a   1.000
_cell.length_b   1.000
_cell.length_c   1.000
_cell.angle_alpha   90.00
_cell.angle_beta   90.00
_cell.angle_gamma   90.00
#
_symmetry.space_group_name_H-M   'P 1'
#
loop_
_entity.id
_entity.type
_entity.pdbx_description
1 polymer ?
#
loop_
_entity_poly.entity_id
_entity_poly.type
_entity_poly.pdbx_seq_one_letter_code
_entity_poly.pdbx_strand_id
1 'polypeptide(L)'
;MNIIKGGVTAAKGFKAAGCEAQIKYKNGKKDMALVYSEKPCVTAGTFTTNKVFAAPVKWDRNIVYNEDFAQAVVVNSGVANACTGVEGDNASAEEAKAVAKVLNVPENAVLIGSTGVIGMQLPVDRICAGIENLAPMLDDSLEAGTQAAEAIMTTDTRSKQVAVEVEVAGTKVTIGGMCKGAGMIHPNMATMLCYITTDCDIDKALLQKMTSAIVDDSFNMISVDGDTSTNDTALVLANGMAGNKKITEEGADYNAFYEGLSYVFTELSKMIAGDGEGCTCLFEVQVKGATTKAEAKTLAKSIVTSSLTKAAIFGHDANWGRILCAMGYSGADFDPEKVDIFFKSEAGELQIVKDGTATDYSEEKATEILSQNPVIAIADVKQGDASATAWGCDLTFDYVKINADYRS
;
A
#
# COMPACT_ATOMS: atom_id res chain seq x y z
N MET A 1 5.18 -19.61 -8.01
CA MET A 1 4.13 -18.59 -7.89
C MET A 1 3.45 -18.38 -9.24
N ASN A 2 2.12 -18.22 -9.25
CA ASN A 2 1.31 -17.96 -10.45
C ASN A 2 0.46 -16.70 -10.20
N ILE A 3 0.55 -15.71 -11.09
CA ILE A 3 -0.27 -14.49 -11.02
C ILE A 3 -1.65 -14.80 -11.59
N ILE A 4 -2.71 -14.46 -10.85
CA ILE A 4 -4.09 -14.69 -11.25
C ILE A 4 -4.90 -13.38 -11.22
N LYS A 5 -6.03 -13.34 -11.90
CA LYS A 5 -6.98 -12.23 -11.78
C LYS A 5 -7.69 -12.33 -10.43
N GLY A 6 -7.74 -11.23 -9.69
CA GLY A 6 -8.44 -11.20 -8.41
C GLY A 6 -7.96 -10.09 -7.48
N GLY A 7 -8.57 -10.05 -6.35
CA GLY A 7 -8.30 -9.20 -5.21
C GLY A 7 -8.69 -9.93 -3.93
N VAL A 8 -9.32 -9.27 -3.00
CA VAL A 8 -9.68 -9.83 -1.68
C VAL A 8 -10.64 -11.03 -1.71
N THR A 9 -11.33 -11.27 -2.82
CA THR A 9 -12.22 -12.44 -2.99
C THR A 9 -11.54 -13.63 -3.65
N ALA A 10 -10.26 -13.52 -4.05
CA ALA A 10 -9.56 -14.60 -4.72
C ALA A 10 -9.27 -15.80 -3.80
N ALA A 11 -8.97 -15.55 -2.52
CA ALA A 11 -8.72 -16.58 -1.54
C ALA A 11 -10.02 -17.25 -1.11
N LYS A 12 -9.98 -18.58 -0.94
CA LYS A 12 -11.15 -19.38 -0.60
C LYS A 12 -11.80 -18.94 0.71
N GLY A 13 -13.14 -18.80 0.70
CA GLY A 13 -13.94 -18.45 1.88
C GLY A 13 -13.98 -16.96 2.19
N PHE A 14 -13.44 -16.11 1.33
CA PHE A 14 -13.60 -14.65 1.44
C PHE A 14 -14.69 -14.15 0.48
N LYS A 15 -15.52 -13.26 1.01
CA LYS A 15 -16.57 -12.53 0.28
C LYS A 15 -16.38 -11.05 0.45
N ALA A 16 -16.82 -10.28 -0.51
CA ALA A 16 -16.77 -8.82 -0.44
C ALA A 16 -18.03 -8.19 -1.03
N ALA A 17 -18.25 -6.93 -0.71
CA ALA A 17 -19.28 -6.09 -1.32
C ALA A 17 -18.86 -4.63 -1.27
N GLY A 18 -19.38 -3.83 -2.20
CA GLY A 18 -19.23 -2.36 -2.20
C GLY A 18 -20.54 -1.68 -2.54
N CYS A 19 -20.93 -0.65 -1.80
CA CYS A 19 -22.15 0.12 -2.05
C CYS A 19 -21.95 1.63 -1.90
N GLU A 20 -22.92 2.41 -2.36
CA GLU A 20 -23.07 3.81 -2.04
C GLU A 20 -23.89 3.95 -0.75
N ALA A 21 -23.30 4.55 0.29
CA ALA A 21 -23.98 4.91 1.54
C ALA A 21 -24.12 6.43 1.71
N GLN A 22 -23.59 7.21 0.77
CA GLN A 22 -23.62 8.67 0.77
C GLN A 22 -22.95 9.29 2.00
N ILE A 23 -21.76 8.75 2.34
CA ILE A 23 -21.01 9.16 3.53
C ILE A 23 -20.69 10.66 3.49
N LYS A 24 -20.09 11.14 2.40
CA LYS A 24 -19.84 12.58 2.18
C LYS A 24 -20.61 13.13 1.00
N TYR A 25 -20.63 12.43 -0.13
CA TYR A 25 -21.18 12.88 -1.40
C TYR A 25 -22.41 12.06 -1.83
N LYS A 26 -23.33 12.70 -2.54
CA LYS A 26 -24.48 12.06 -3.19
C LYS A 26 -24.25 12.08 -4.70
N ASN A 27 -23.30 11.29 -5.18
CA ASN A 27 -22.86 11.34 -6.58
C ASN A 27 -22.86 9.99 -7.29
N GLY A 28 -23.47 8.96 -6.68
CA GLY A 28 -23.57 7.61 -7.24
C GLY A 28 -22.29 6.79 -7.12
N LYS A 29 -21.23 7.30 -6.49
CA LYS A 29 -20.00 6.53 -6.23
C LYS A 29 -20.17 5.64 -5.01
N LYS A 30 -19.64 4.43 -5.09
CA LYS A 30 -19.52 3.55 -3.93
C LYS A 30 -18.57 4.20 -2.91
N ASP A 31 -18.93 4.17 -1.64
CA ASP A 31 -18.17 4.77 -0.54
C ASP A 31 -18.15 3.91 0.74
N MET A 32 -18.70 2.69 0.64
CA MET A 32 -18.55 1.67 1.68
C MET A 32 -18.22 0.30 1.09
N ALA A 33 -17.30 -0.40 1.75
CA ALA A 33 -16.92 -1.78 1.45
C ALA A 33 -17.06 -2.67 2.70
N LEU A 34 -17.38 -3.93 2.48
CA LEU A 34 -17.36 -4.97 3.49
C LEU A 34 -16.61 -6.18 2.93
N VAL A 35 -15.61 -6.67 3.67
CA VAL A 35 -14.91 -7.94 3.40
C VAL A 35 -15.22 -8.88 4.56
N TYR A 36 -15.59 -10.10 4.25
CA TYR A 36 -15.99 -11.11 5.23
C TYR A 36 -15.32 -12.45 4.93
N SER A 37 -14.91 -13.15 5.98
CA SER A 37 -14.43 -14.52 5.91
C SER A 37 -15.45 -15.50 6.51
N GLU A 38 -15.68 -16.62 5.83
CA GLU A 38 -16.56 -17.69 6.33
C GLU A 38 -16.00 -18.38 7.58
N LYS A 39 -14.71 -18.21 7.87
CA LYS A 39 -14.05 -18.71 9.08
C LYS A 39 -13.25 -17.60 9.78
N PRO A 40 -13.05 -17.72 11.10
CA PRO A 40 -12.12 -16.85 11.82
C PRO A 40 -10.73 -16.89 11.18
N CYS A 41 -10.11 -15.70 11.07
CA CYS A 41 -8.78 -15.52 10.49
C CYS A 41 -7.76 -15.16 11.56
N VAL A 42 -6.60 -15.79 11.56
CA VAL A 42 -5.46 -15.17 12.22
C VAL A 42 -5.10 -13.90 11.47
N THR A 43 -4.72 -12.85 12.20
CA THR A 43 -4.49 -11.52 11.63
C THR A 43 -3.09 -11.03 11.90
N ALA A 44 -2.54 -10.30 10.94
CA ALA A 44 -1.37 -9.47 11.11
C ALA A 44 -1.64 -8.07 10.57
N GLY A 45 -0.95 -7.08 11.11
CA GLY A 45 -1.13 -5.72 10.64
C GLY A 45 0.02 -4.79 11.01
N THR A 46 0.12 -3.74 10.21
CA THR A 46 1.02 -2.60 10.45
C THR A 46 0.20 -1.32 10.32
N PHE A 47 0.59 -0.30 11.08
CA PHE A 47 -0.23 0.90 11.26
C PHE A 47 0.65 2.14 11.24
N THR A 48 0.08 3.29 10.90
CA THR A 48 0.76 4.58 10.92
C THR A 48 1.52 4.83 12.22
N THR A 49 2.71 5.41 12.10
CA THR A 49 3.49 5.94 13.24
C THR A 49 3.20 7.40 13.50
N ASN A 50 2.30 8.02 12.72
CA ASN A 50 1.86 9.39 12.96
C ASN A 50 1.26 9.50 14.37
N LYS A 51 1.70 10.49 15.14
CA LYS A 51 1.16 10.72 16.49
C LYS A 51 -0.31 11.13 16.48
N VAL A 52 -0.78 11.69 15.37
CA VAL A 52 -2.19 12.03 15.12
C VAL A 52 -2.84 10.88 14.37
N PHE A 53 -3.00 9.74 15.01
CA PHE A 53 -3.65 8.58 14.39
C PHE A 53 -5.17 8.58 14.59
N ALA A 54 -5.88 8.04 13.61
CA ALA A 54 -7.34 7.98 13.57
C ALA A 54 -7.93 6.94 14.55
N ALA A 55 -9.21 7.09 14.90
CA ALA A 55 -9.92 6.16 15.78
C ALA A 55 -9.92 4.71 15.24
N PRO A 56 -10.14 4.42 13.95
CA PRO A 56 -10.02 3.08 13.39
C PRO A 56 -8.65 2.43 13.62
N VAL A 57 -7.56 3.19 13.52
CA VAL A 57 -6.21 2.68 13.77
C VAL A 57 -6.05 2.20 15.21
N LYS A 58 -6.62 2.92 16.17
CA LYS A 58 -6.60 2.52 17.59
C LYS A 58 -7.43 1.24 17.80
N TRP A 59 -8.59 1.15 17.16
CA TRP A 59 -9.47 -0.01 17.21
C TRP A 59 -8.78 -1.25 16.65
N ASP A 60 -8.26 -1.17 15.44
CA ASP A 60 -7.65 -2.29 14.74
C ASP A 60 -6.36 -2.77 15.40
N ARG A 61 -5.54 -1.87 15.94
CA ARG A 61 -4.36 -2.23 16.75
C ARG A 61 -4.73 -3.12 17.92
N ASN A 62 -5.83 -2.81 18.62
CA ASN A 62 -6.29 -3.63 19.74
C ASN A 62 -6.65 -5.05 19.27
N ILE A 63 -7.38 -5.18 18.16
CA ILE A 63 -7.78 -6.48 17.63
C ILE A 63 -6.56 -7.28 17.14
N VAL A 64 -5.72 -6.68 16.30
CA VAL A 64 -4.58 -7.38 15.71
C VAL A 64 -3.61 -7.91 16.77
N TYR A 65 -3.34 -7.12 17.80
CA TYR A 65 -2.32 -7.47 18.77
C TYR A 65 -2.84 -8.22 19.99
N ASN A 66 -4.10 -8.08 20.36
CA ASN A 66 -4.64 -8.61 21.61
C ASN A 66 -5.73 -9.69 21.43
N GLU A 67 -6.40 -9.76 20.27
CA GLU A 67 -7.44 -10.75 20.00
C GLU A 67 -6.87 -11.94 19.21
N ASP A 68 -7.49 -13.11 19.36
CA ASP A 68 -7.02 -14.33 18.69
C ASP A 68 -7.31 -14.32 17.18
N PHE A 69 -8.40 -13.68 16.75
CA PHE A 69 -8.85 -13.66 15.37
C PHE A 69 -9.64 -12.41 15.00
N ALA A 70 -9.77 -12.15 13.69
CA ALA A 70 -10.82 -11.31 13.13
C ALA A 70 -11.57 -12.05 12.02
N GLN A 71 -12.72 -11.52 11.58
CA GLN A 71 -13.54 -12.22 10.60
C GLN A 71 -14.17 -11.28 9.56
N ALA A 72 -14.19 -9.98 9.81
CA ALA A 72 -14.69 -8.99 8.89
C ALA A 72 -13.85 -7.71 8.90
N VAL A 73 -13.90 -6.98 7.78
CA VAL A 73 -13.36 -5.62 7.66
C VAL A 73 -14.41 -4.76 7.00
N VAL A 74 -14.84 -3.68 7.67
CA VAL A 74 -15.70 -2.65 7.09
C VAL A 74 -14.88 -1.40 6.82
N VAL A 75 -15.09 -0.78 5.66
CA VAL A 75 -14.32 0.41 5.24
C VAL A 75 -15.28 1.46 4.71
N ASN A 76 -15.12 2.72 5.14
CA ASN A 76 -15.75 3.85 4.51
C ASN A 76 -14.74 4.77 3.83
N SER A 77 -15.15 5.40 2.73
CA SER A 77 -14.43 6.51 2.10
C SER A 77 -15.22 7.82 2.21
N GLY A 78 -14.51 8.96 2.08
CA GLY A 78 -15.06 10.32 2.17
C GLY A 78 -14.83 11.03 3.50
N VAL A 79 -14.83 10.31 4.62
CA VAL A 79 -14.53 10.84 5.97
C VAL A 79 -13.55 9.93 6.68
N ALA A 80 -12.45 10.51 7.21
CA ALA A 80 -11.31 9.76 7.73
C ALA A 80 -11.48 9.28 9.18
N ASN A 81 -12.46 9.76 9.92
CA ASN A 81 -12.59 9.53 11.37
C ASN A 81 -11.27 9.82 12.14
N ALA A 82 -10.58 10.87 11.74
CA ALA A 82 -9.36 11.35 12.36
C ALA A 82 -9.60 12.73 12.98
N CYS A 83 -8.99 13.01 14.13
CA CYS A 83 -9.20 14.22 14.92
C CYS A 83 -10.69 14.41 15.34
N THR A 84 -11.37 13.34 15.64
CA THR A 84 -12.82 13.30 15.97
C THR A 84 -13.08 13.06 17.47
N GLY A 85 -12.03 12.90 18.26
CA GLY A 85 -12.14 12.73 19.71
C GLY A 85 -12.89 11.46 20.13
N VAL A 86 -13.53 11.51 21.30
CA VAL A 86 -14.31 10.38 21.87
C VAL A 86 -15.47 9.97 20.96
N GLU A 87 -16.07 10.93 20.24
CA GLU A 87 -17.16 10.64 19.29
C GLU A 87 -16.69 9.75 18.15
N GLY A 88 -15.45 9.94 17.67
CA GLY A 88 -14.85 9.07 16.67
C GLY A 88 -14.55 7.67 17.19
N ASP A 89 -14.08 7.52 18.43
CA ASP A 89 -13.91 6.22 19.09
C ASP A 89 -15.27 5.49 19.21
N ASN A 90 -16.32 6.20 19.63
CA ASN A 90 -17.69 5.66 19.73
C ASN A 90 -18.24 5.25 18.35
N ALA A 91 -17.99 6.05 17.32
CA ALA A 91 -18.40 5.74 15.94
C ALA A 91 -17.78 4.40 15.48
N SER A 92 -16.49 4.18 15.74
CA SER A 92 -15.83 2.91 15.42
C SER A 92 -16.47 1.73 16.16
N ALA A 93 -16.84 1.89 17.44
CA ALA A 93 -17.52 0.84 18.19
C ALA A 93 -18.94 0.53 17.61
N GLU A 94 -19.69 1.54 17.21
CA GLU A 94 -21.02 1.36 16.60
C GLU A 94 -20.93 0.70 15.20
N GLU A 95 -19.90 1.01 14.41
CA GLU A 95 -19.62 0.32 13.15
C GLU A 95 -19.35 -1.17 13.37
N ALA A 96 -18.45 -1.50 14.31
CA ALA A 96 -18.13 -2.90 14.65
C ALA A 96 -19.37 -3.65 15.12
N LYS A 97 -20.19 -3.04 15.98
CA LYS A 97 -21.43 -3.60 16.48
C LYS A 97 -22.47 -3.83 15.38
N ALA A 98 -22.60 -2.90 14.43
CA ALA A 98 -23.51 -3.05 13.29
C ALA A 98 -23.08 -4.23 12.41
N VAL A 99 -21.79 -4.36 12.08
CA VAL A 99 -21.25 -5.51 11.31
C VAL A 99 -21.43 -6.81 12.07
N ALA A 100 -21.09 -6.83 13.37
CA ALA A 100 -21.23 -8.00 14.23
C ALA A 100 -22.67 -8.53 14.23
N LYS A 101 -23.67 -7.63 14.30
CA LYS A 101 -25.10 -7.97 14.27
C LYS A 101 -25.51 -8.61 12.94
N VAL A 102 -25.12 -8.02 11.79
CA VAL A 102 -25.61 -8.53 10.48
C VAL A 102 -24.88 -9.78 10.03
N LEU A 103 -23.62 -9.99 10.46
CA LEU A 103 -22.82 -11.15 10.10
C LEU A 103 -22.85 -12.25 11.18
N ASN A 104 -23.43 -11.99 12.35
CA ASN A 104 -23.43 -12.87 13.51
C ASN A 104 -22.01 -13.30 13.93
N VAL A 105 -21.12 -12.31 14.05
CA VAL A 105 -19.73 -12.47 14.53
C VAL A 105 -19.51 -11.63 15.79
N PRO A 106 -18.47 -11.88 16.62
CA PRO A 106 -18.14 -11.01 17.74
C PRO A 106 -17.75 -9.59 17.31
N GLU A 107 -18.08 -8.57 18.10
CA GLU A 107 -17.70 -7.17 17.83
C GLU A 107 -16.17 -6.98 17.75
N ASN A 108 -15.41 -7.68 18.63
CA ASN A 108 -13.95 -7.69 18.63
C ASN A 108 -13.32 -8.56 17.51
N ALA A 109 -14.12 -9.09 16.60
CA ALA A 109 -13.67 -9.76 15.38
C ALA A 109 -13.88 -8.88 14.12
N VAL A 110 -14.27 -7.61 14.27
CA VAL A 110 -14.53 -6.67 13.18
C VAL A 110 -13.46 -5.60 13.15
N LEU A 111 -12.71 -5.54 12.05
CA LEU A 111 -11.72 -4.51 11.73
C LEU A 111 -12.41 -3.36 10.97
N ILE A 112 -11.87 -2.14 11.08
CA ILE A 112 -12.49 -0.94 10.55
C ILE A 112 -11.48 -0.11 9.77
N GLY A 113 -11.86 0.35 8.59
CA GLY A 113 -11.08 1.33 7.82
C GLY A 113 -11.88 2.59 7.54
N SER A 114 -11.24 3.73 7.65
CA SER A 114 -11.83 5.01 7.23
C SER A 114 -10.80 5.82 6.46
N THR A 115 -11.25 6.55 5.44
CA THR A 115 -10.38 7.43 4.65
C THR A 115 -11.17 8.62 4.09
N GLY A 116 -10.49 9.75 3.89
CA GLY A 116 -11.08 10.97 3.35
C GLY A 116 -10.75 12.20 4.18
N VAL A 117 -11.72 13.09 4.38
CA VAL A 117 -11.49 14.37 5.07
C VAL A 117 -11.29 14.16 6.57
N ILE A 118 -10.26 14.82 7.11
CA ILE A 118 -9.91 14.85 8.54
C ILE A 118 -10.76 15.92 9.26
N GLY A 119 -11.15 15.65 10.52
CA GLY A 119 -11.86 16.61 11.38
C GLY A 119 -13.38 16.68 11.15
N MET A 120 -13.93 15.82 10.30
CA MET A 120 -15.40 15.64 10.17
C MET A 120 -15.84 14.45 11.02
N GLN A 121 -16.97 14.62 11.72
CA GLN A 121 -17.63 13.51 12.41
C GLN A 121 -18.26 12.55 11.40
N LEU A 122 -18.20 11.26 11.68
CA LEU A 122 -18.80 10.24 10.84
C LEU A 122 -20.33 10.31 10.88
N PRO A 123 -21.01 10.18 9.74
CA PRO A 123 -22.47 10.03 9.73
C PRO A 123 -22.85 8.57 10.07
N VAL A 124 -22.76 8.21 11.35
CA VAL A 124 -22.89 6.83 11.86
C VAL A 124 -24.19 6.16 11.39
N ASP A 125 -25.32 6.91 11.36
CA ASP A 125 -26.62 6.37 10.89
C ASP A 125 -26.52 5.90 9.42
N ARG A 126 -25.82 6.64 8.56
CA ARG A 126 -25.63 6.26 7.15
C ARG A 126 -24.71 5.06 7.02
N ILE A 127 -23.66 5.00 7.85
CA ILE A 127 -22.71 3.88 7.89
C ILE A 127 -23.46 2.61 8.32
N CYS A 128 -24.23 2.65 9.40
CA CYS A 128 -25.00 1.50 9.86
C CYS A 128 -26.01 1.02 8.81
N ALA A 129 -26.72 1.95 8.15
CA ALA A 129 -27.61 1.60 7.03
C ALA A 129 -26.83 1.00 5.84
N GLY A 130 -25.65 1.52 5.53
CA GLY A 130 -24.76 0.98 4.51
C GLY A 130 -24.31 -0.45 4.83
N ILE A 131 -23.99 -0.74 6.08
CA ILE A 131 -23.64 -2.09 6.56
C ILE A 131 -24.81 -3.07 6.36
N GLU A 132 -26.03 -2.66 6.72
CA GLU A 132 -27.25 -3.47 6.51
C GLU A 132 -27.49 -3.76 5.03
N ASN A 133 -27.17 -2.82 4.14
CA ASN A 133 -27.25 -3.01 2.69
C ASN A 133 -26.15 -3.91 2.14
N LEU A 134 -24.91 -3.81 2.66
CA LEU A 134 -23.74 -4.60 2.21
C LEU A 134 -23.85 -6.08 2.54
N ALA A 135 -24.40 -6.43 3.72
CA ALA A 135 -24.41 -7.81 4.18
C ALA A 135 -25.10 -8.79 3.20
N PRO A 136 -26.30 -8.51 2.62
CA PRO A 136 -26.90 -9.40 1.64
C PRO A 136 -26.23 -9.37 0.25
N MET A 137 -25.32 -8.42 -0.01
CA MET A 137 -24.57 -8.28 -1.26
C MET A 137 -23.24 -9.04 -1.25
N LEU A 138 -22.85 -9.59 -0.11
CA LEU A 138 -21.57 -10.33 0.03
C LEU A 138 -21.49 -11.51 -0.93
N ASP A 139 -20.48 -11.49 -1.80
CA ASP A 139 -20.27 -12.50 -2.83
C ASP A 139 -18.77 -12.77 -3.01
N ASP A 140 -18.40 -13.96 -3.47
CA ASP A 140 -17.00 -14.37 -3.68
C ASP A 140 -16.52 -14.15 -5.13
N SER A 141 -17.34 -13.52 -5.97
CA SER A 141 -16.97 -13.22 -7.36
C SER A 141 -15.86 -12.15 -7.45
N LEU A 142 -15.18 -12.15 -8.60
CA LEU A 142 -14.22 -11.10 -8.95
C LEU A 142 -14.87 -9.71 -8.95
N GLU A 143 -16.10 -9.62 -9.41
CA GLU A 143 -16.87 -8.37 -9.47
C GLU A 143 -17.10 -7.80 -8.05
N ALA A 144 -17.48 -8.62 -7.10
CA ALA A 144 -17.69 -8.20 -5.70
C ALA A 144 -16.38 -7.67 -5.07
N GLY A 145 -15.25 -8.33 -5.33
CA GLY A 145 -13.92 -7.84 -4.92
C GLY A 145 -13.58 -6.48 -5.57
N THR A 146 -13.91 -6.32 -6.85
CA THR A 146 -13.70 -5.05 -7.58
C THR A 146 -14.57 -3.94 -7.02
N GLN A 147 -15.83 -4.20 -6.73
CA GLN A 147 -16.74 -3.22 -6.11
C GLN A 147 -16.25 -2.76 -4.72
N ALA A 148 -15.71 -3.67 -3.92
CA ALA A 148 -15.08 -3.32 -2.65
C ALA A 148 -13.84 -2.44 -2.85
N ALA A 149 -12.96 -2.78 -3.80
CA ALA A 149 -11.78 -1.99 -4.10
C ALA A 149 -12.10 -0.58 -4.65
N GLU A 150 -13.19 -0.44 -5.42
CA GLU A 150 -13.69 0.87 -5.87
C GLU A 150 -14.25 1.70 -4.72
N ALA A 151 -14.96 1.07 -3.79
CA ALA A 151 -15.63 1.75 -2.68
C ALA A 151 -14.68 2.39 -1.66
N ILE A 152 -13.43 1.91 -1.59
CA ILE A 152 -12.41 2.48 -0.69
C ILE A 152 -11.60 3.63 -1.32
N MET A 153 -11.79 3.92 -2.60
CA MET A 153 -11.09 5.00 -3.32
C MET A 153 -11.52 6.39 -2.86
N THR A 154 -10.59 7.34 -2.93
CA THR A 154 -10.87 8.77 -2.73
C THR A 154 -10.49 9.57 -3.98
N THR A 155 -9.24 9.97 -4.10
CA THR A 155 -8.66 10.66 -5.25
C THR A 155 -7.99 9.71 -6.24
N ASP A 156 -7.99 8.41 -5.94
CA ASP A 156 -7.49 7.36 -6.82
C ASP A 156 -8.18 7.41 -8.19
N THR A 157 -7.42 7.19 -9.28
CA THR A 157 -7.98 7.16 -10.64
C THR A 157 -8.43 5.77 -11.06
N ARG A 158 -7.95 4.74 -10.37
CA ARG A 158 -8.25 3.32 -10.63
C ARG A 158 -8.24 2.49 -9.35
N SER A 159 -9.05 1.43 -9.31
CA SER A 159 -8.98 0.45 -8.23
C SER A 159 -7.69 -0.38 -8.33
N LYS A 160 -7.15 -0.79 -7.19
CA LYS A 160 -5.86 -1.47 -7.08
C LYS A 160 -6.07 -2.84 -6.44
N GLN A 161 -5.82 -3.90 -7.21
CA GLN A 161 -6.03 -5.28 -6.81
C GLN A 161 -4.93 -6.17 -7.39
N VAL A 162 -4.49 -7.15 -6.61
CA VAL A 162 -3.50 -8.18 -7.02
C VAL A 162 -3.89 -9.51 -6.39
N ALA A 163 -3.71 -10.61 -7.12
CA ALA A 163 -3.84 -11.94 -6.56
C ALA A 163 -2.80 -12.91 -7.16
N VAL A 164 -2.35 -13.85 -6.33
CA VAL A 164 -1.40 -14.90 -6.71
C VAL A 164 -1.78 -16.24 -6.09
N GLU A 165 -1.31 -17.30 -6.72
CA GLU A 165 -1.30 -18.66 -6.17
C GLU A 165 0.15 -19.08 -5.90
N VAL A 166 0.38 -19.69 -4.74
CA VAL A 166 1.66 -20.31 -4.36
C VAL A 166 1.42 -21.73 -3.91
N GLU A 167 2.45 -22.57 -3.95
CA GLU A 167 2.40 -23.92 -3.43
C GLU A 167 3.05 -23.96 -2.04
N VAL A 168 2.31 -24.42 -1.04
CA VAL A 168 2.75 -24.58 0.35
C VAL A 168 2.50 -26.03 0.76
N ALA A 169 3.56 -26.76 1.07
CA ALA A 169 3.48 -28.20 1.43
C ALA A 169 2.67 -29.03 0.43
N GLY A 170 2.82 -28.78 -0.88
CA GLY A 170 2.07 -29.47 -1.92
C GLY A 170 0.59 -29.05 -2.05
N THR A 171 0.17 -28.04 -1.34
CA THR A 171 -1.19 -27.48 -1.40
C THR A 171 -1.16 -26.10 -2.03
N LYS A 172 -2.09 -25.85 -2.95
CA LYS A 172 -2.28 -24.54 -3.56
C LYS A 172 -2.91 -23.58 -2.55
N VAL A 173 -2.23 -22.46 -2.28
CA VAL A 173 -2.64 -21.38 -1.41
C VAL A 173 -2.82 -20.13 -2.26
N THR A 174 -3.89 -19.40 -2.03
CA THR A 174 -4.20 -18.14 -2.72
C THR A 174 -3.99 -16.95 -1.80
N ILE A 175 -3.40 -15.89 -2.34
CA ILE A 175 -3.20 -14.61 -1.68
C ILE A 175 -3.80 -13.54 -2.58
N GLY A 176 -4.74 -12.76 -2.07
CA GLY A 176 -5.33 -11.66 -2.81
C GLY A 176 -5.37 -10.39 -1.97
N GLY A 177 -5.31 -9.25 -2.62
CA GLY A 177 -5.33 -7.97 -1.92
C GLY A 177 -5.96 -6.84 -2.70
N MET A 178 -6.42 -5.84 -1.97
CA MET A 178 -6.83 -4.54 -2.49
C MET A 178 -6.19 -3.43 -1.67
N CYS A 179 -5.94 -2.29 -2.31
CA CYS A 179 -5.48 -1.10 -1.60
C CYS A 179 -6.01 0.18 -2.24
N LYS A 180 -5.91 1.28 -1.50
CA LYS A 180 -6.15 2.63 -1.99
C LYS A 180 -5.04 3.57 -1.53
N GLY A 181 -4.83 4.62 -2.30
CA GLY A 181 -3.93 5.72 -1.99
C GLY A 181 -3.49 6.41 -3.27
N ALA A 182 -3.49 7.75 -3.24
CA ALA A 182 -3.05 8.63 -4.33
C ALA A 182 -2.42 9.93 -3.81
N GLY A 183 -2.89 10.47 -2.68
CA GLY A 183 -2.32 11.62 -1.98
C GLY A 183 -2.10 11.35 -0.49
N MET A 184 -1.28 12.20 0.17
CA MET A 184 -0.77 12.00 1.53
C MET A 184 -0.04 10.66 1.64
N ILE A 185 0.94 10.41 0.72
CA ILE A 185 1.65 9.13 0.57
C ILE A 185 3.14 9.32 0.85
N HIS A 186 3.54 9.06 2.07
CA HIS A 186 4.94 8.88 2.51
C HIS A 186 4.99 7.94 3.72
N PRO A 187 4.85 6.65 3.52
CA PRO A 187 4.78 5.71 4.63
C PRO A 187 6.10 5.66 5.42
N ASN A 188 5.94 5.83 6.73
CA ASN A 188 6.86 5.33 7.74
C ASN A 188 6.03 4.40 8.64
N MET A 189 5.79 3.16 8.17
CA MET A 189 4.73 2.22 8.57
C MET A 189 3.34 2.65 8.07
N ALA A 190 3.19 2.84 6.75
CA ALA A 190 2.01 2.92 5.91
C ALA A 190 1.32 4.29 5.74
N THR A 191 1.13 4.73 4.46
CA THR A 191 0.22 5.85 4.08
C THR A 191 -0.79 5.35 3.07
N MET A 192 -1.70 4.44 3.48
CA MET A 192 -2.70 3.85 2.60
C MET A 192 -3.64 2.95 3.40
N LEU A 193 -4.71 2.50 2.79
CA LEU A 193 -5.46 1.35 3.29
C LEU A 193 -5.16 0.15 2.40
N CYS A 194 -4.72 -0.95 3.00
CA CYS A 194 -4.46 -2.20 2.32
C CYS A 194 -5.05 -3.37 3.10
N TYR A 195 -5.79 -4.19 2.40
CA TYR A 195 -6.42 -5.39 2.93
C TYR A 195 -6.02 -6.58 2.09
N ILE A 196 -5.36 -7.55 2.72
CA ILE A 196 -4.91 -8.79 2.08
C ILE A 196 -5.61 -9.96 2.74
N THR A 197 -6.11 -10.86 1.91
CA THR A 197 -6.78 -12.09 2.30
C THR A 197 -5.99 -13.28 1.81
N THR A 198 -5.94 -14.34 2.58
CA THR A 198 -5.34 -15.60 2.17
C THR A 198 -6.06 -16.79 2.83
N ASP A 199 -6.14 -17.88 2.09
CA ASP A 199 -6.65 -19.15 2.61
C ASP A 199 -5.57 -20.02 3.27
N CYS A 200 -4.35 -19.50 3.45
CA CYS A 200 -3.24 -20.16 4.13
C CYS A 200 -3.55 -20.43 5.61
N ASP A 201 -3.16 -21.62 6.09
CA ASP A 201 -3.05 -21.90 7.53
C ASP A 201 -1.62 -21.61 8.00
N ILE A 202 -1.47 -20.60 8.85
CA ILE A 202 -0.19 -20.10 9.35
C ILE A 202 -0.30 -19.64 10.80
N ASP A 203 0.78 -19.77 11.56
CA ASP A 203 0.88 -19.22 12.92
C ASP A 203 0.79 -17.68 12.92
N LYS A 204 0.06 -17.12 13.88
CA LYS A 204 -0.18 -15.67 13.99
C LYS A 204 1.12 -14.88 14.15
N ALA A 205 2.06 -15.36 14.98
CA ALA A 205 3.32 -14.65 15.22
C ALA A 205 4.21 -14.66 13.98
N LEU A 206 4.24 -15.76 13.23
CA LEU A 206 4.97 -15.84 11.96
C LEU A 206 4.35 -14.93 10.91
N LEU A 207 3.01 -14.89 10.80
CA LEU A 207 2.32 -14.00 9.88
C LEU A 207 2.62 -12.52 10.21
N GLN A 208 2.61 -12.15 11.50
CA GLN A 208 2.95 -10.79 11.92
C GLN A 208 4.40 -10.43 11.61
N LYS A 209 5.36 -11.35 11.91
CA LYS A 209 6.78 -11.16 11.60
C LYS A 209 7.00 -10.92 10.10
N MET A 210 6.40 -11.77 9.28
CA MET A 210 6.46 -11.71 7.82
C MET A 210 5.87 -10.41 7.29
N THR A 211 4.67 -10.04 7.73
CA THR A 211 3.97 -8.83 7.31
C THR A 211 4.80 -7.58 7.62
N SER A 212 5.38 -7.49 8.82
CA SER A 212 6.21 -6.36 9.22
C SER A 212 7.47 -6.23 8.34
N ALA A 213 8.14 -7.34 8.06
CA ALA A 213 9.34 -7.35 7.21
C ALA A 213 9.01 -6.95 5.75
N ILE A 214 7.89 -7.46 5.21
CA ILE A 214 7.47 -7.16 3.84
C ILE A 214 7.05 -5.69 3.69
N VAL A 215 6.28 -5.16 4.64
CA VAL A 215 5.87 -3.74 4.63
C VAL A 215 7.09 -2.81 4.65
N ASP A 216 8.14 -3.17 5.38
CA ASP A 216 9.36 -2.37 5.43
C ASP A 216 10.10 -2.30 4.07
N ASP A 217 9.97 -3.32 3.23
CA ASP A 217 10.56 -3.40 1.89
C ASP A 217 9.60 -2.99 0.75
N SER A 218 8.35 -2.69 1.06
CA SER A 218 7.31 -2.37 0.07
C SER A 218 6.64 -1.02 0.36
N PHE A 219 5.59 -0.98 1.16
CA PHE A 219 4.88 0.27 1.44
C PHE A 219 5.75 1.34 2.11
N ASN A 220 6.70 0.99 2.99
CA ASN A 220 7.62 1.96 3.55
C ASN A 220 8.61 2.54 2.52
N MET A 221 8.68 1.95 1.34
CA MET A 221 9.55 2.38 0.26
C MET A 221 8.83 3.18 -0.84
N ILE A 222 7.57 3.57 -0.65
CA ILE A 222 6.88 4.47 -1.59
C ILE A 222 6.80 5.90 -1.10
N SER A 223 6.62 6.87 -2.02
CA SER A 223 6.27 8.25 -1.71
C SER A 223 5.61 8.95 -2.88
N VAL A 224 4.53 9.69 -2.64
CA VAL A 224 3.93 10.62 -3.59
C VAL A 224 4.31 12.06 -3.25
N ASP A 225 4.09 12.50 -2.01
CA ASP A 225 4.17 13.92 -1.61
C ASP A 225 4.97 14.19 -0.32
N GLY A 226 5.48 13.14 0.33
CA GLY A 226 6.26 13.28 1.55
C GLY A 226 5.44 13.38 2.84
N ASP A 227 4.10 13.31 2.77
CA ASP A 227 3.22 13.45 3.91
C ASP A 227 2.73 12.09 4.44
N THR A 228 2.89 11.84 5.75
CA THR A 228 2.44 10.61 6.41
C THR A 228 1.01 10.77 6.94
N SER A 229 0.10 9.89 6.52
CA SER A 229 -1.31 9.95 6.87
C SER A 229 -1.60 9.56 8.33
N THR A 230 -2.79 9.91 8.77
CA THR A 230 -3.38 9.57 10.08
C THR A 230 -4.03 8.19 10.13
N ASN A 231 -4.33 7.59 8.96
CA ASN A 231 -5.20 6.41 8.85
C ASN A 231 -4.50 5.15 8.35
N ASP A 232 -3.21 5.20 8.07
CA ASP A 232 -2.50 4.14 7.40
C ASP A 232 -2.62 2.80 8.08
N THR A 233 -3.06 1.82 7.33
CA THR A 233 -3.34 0.47 7.82
C THR A 233 -3.09 -0.55 6.73
N ALA A 234 -2.23 -1.53 6.99
CA ALA A 234 -2.07 -2.73 6.17
C ALA A 234 -2.45 -3.95 7.02
N LEU A 235 -3.45 -4.71 6.58
CA LEU A 235 -3.97 -5.89 7.27
C LEU A 235 -3.84 -7.13 6.39
N VAL A 236 -3.49 -8.25 7.01
CA VAL A 236 -3.51 -9.58 6.41
C VAL A 236 -4.44 -10.46 7.24
N LEU A 237 -5.41 -11.09 6.58
CA LEU A 237 -6.36 -12.03 7.16
C LEU A 237 -6.12 -13.42 6.55
N ALA A 238 -5.82 -14.43 7.38
CA ALA A 238 -5.54 -15.79 6.96
C ALA A 238 -6.53 -16.76 7.63
N ASN A 239 -7.40 -17.41 6.83
CA ASN A 239 -8.50 -18.24 7.34
C ASN A 239 -8.24 -19.76 7.32
N GLY A 240 -7.12 -20.22 6.77
CA GLY A 240 -6.73 -21.62 6.75
C GLY A 240 -7.56 -22.53 5.84
N MET A 241 -8.39 -21.99 4.95
CA MET A 241 -9.32 -22.78 4.13
C MET A 241 -8.68 -23.46 2.92
N ALA A 242 -7.41 -23.19 2.62
CA ALA A 242 -6.64 -23.95 1.62
C ALA A 242 -6.43 -25.40 2.08
N GLY A 243 -6.35 -25.63 3.39
CA GLY A 243 -6.11 -26.95 3.97
C GLY A 243 -4.65 -27.41 3.87
N ASN A 244 -3.72 -26.48 3.70
CA ASN A 244 -2.30 -26.77 3.78
C ASN A 244 -1.90 -27.18 5.22
N LYS A 245 -0.78 -27.89 5.35
CA LYS A 245 -0.18 -28.08 6.67
C LYS A 245 0.15 -26.71 7.25
N LYS A 246 -0.27 -26.46 8.49
CA LYS A 246 -0.05 -25.18 9.16
C LYS A 246 1.43 -24.82 9.18
N ILE A 247 1.76 -23.61 8.73
CA ILE A 247 3.12 -23.06 8.82
C ILE A 247 3.37 -22.64 10.27
N THR A 248 4.26 -23.35 10.98
CA THR A 248 4.59 -23.12 12.40
C THR A 248 6.03 -22.74 12.65
N GLU A 249 6.87 -22.75 11.59
CA GLU A 249 8.30 -22.45 11.66
C GLU A 249 8.79 -21.90 10.32
N GLU A 250 9.94 -21.24 10.33
CA GLU A 250 10.61 -20.79 9.11
C GLU A 250 11.20 -22.01 8.37
N GLY A 251 11.05 -22.05 7.06
CA GLY A 251 11.48 -23.14 6.20
C GLY A 251 10.98 -22.96 4.77
N ALA A 252 10.97 -24.04 3.99
CA ALA A 252 10.59 -23.98 2.56
C ALA A 252 9.16 -23.46 2.36
N ASP A 253 8.20 -23.95 3.16
CA ASP A 253 6.80 -23.54 3.07
C ASP A 253 6.58 -22.07 3.48
N TYR A 254 7.27 -21.64 4.56
CA TYR A 254 7.31 -20.25 4.98
C TYR A 254 7.87 -19.35 3.86
N ASN A 255 8.99 -19.74 3.24
CA ASN A 255 9.62 -18.96 2.18
C ASN A 255 8.75 -18.88 0.92
N ALA A 256 8.09 -19.96 0.54
CA ALA A 256 7.16 -19.96 -0.59
C ALA A 256 5.97 -19.04 -0.37
N PHE A 257 5.39 -19.05 0.84
CA PHE A 257 4.32 -18.13 1.20
C PHE A 257 4.81 -16.68 1.32
N TYR A 258 6.01 -16.47 1.90
CA TYR A 258 6.65 -15.15 1.99
C TYR A 258 6.84 -14.52 0.61
N GLU A 259 7.32 -15.27 -0.38
CA GLU A 259 7.51 -14.80 -1.76
C GLU A 259 6.20 -14.33 -2.37
N GLY A 260 5.12 -15.11 -2.25
CA GLY A 260 3.82 -14.73 -2.77
C GLY A 260 3.23 -13.50 -2.07
N LEU A 261 3.31 -13.45 -0.75
CA LEU A 261 2.83 -12.31 0.03
C LEU A 261 3.63 -11.05 -0.29
N SER A 262 4.96 -11.16 -0.38
CA SER A 262 5.85 -10.05 -0.76
C SER A 262 5.54 -9.51 -2.15
N TYR A 263 5.25 -10.38 -3.12
CA TYR A 263 4.84 -9.97 -4.45
C TYR A 263 3.55 -9.14 -4.41
N VAL A 264 2.51 -9.60 -3.69
CA VAL A 264 1.23 -8.88 -3.58
C VAL A 264 1.44 -7.49 -2.95
N PHE A 265 2.20 -7.40 -1.86
CA PHE A 265 2.52 -6.11 -1.22
C PHE A 265 3.29 -5.17 -2.15
N THR A 266 4.30 -5.69 -2.86
CA THR A 266 5.14 -4.90 -3.76
C THR A 266 4.33 -4.35 -4.94
N GLU A 267 3.51 -5.18 -5.58
CA GLU A 267 2.70 -4.73 -6.71
C GLU A 267 1.62 -3.72 -6.28
N LEU A 268 0.97 -3.92 -5.14
CA LEU A 268 0.05 -2.94 -4.58
C LEU A 268 0.75 -1.61 -4.26
N SER A 269 1.98 -1.66 -3.73
CA SER A 269 2.81 -0.47 -3.47
C SER A 269 3.14 0.30 -4.75
N LYS A 270 3.53 -0.40 -5.83
CA LYS A 270 3.77 0.20 -7.15
C LYS A 270 2.51 0.82 -7.75
N MET A 271 1.35 0.15 -7.57
CA MET A 271 0.07 0.68 -8.04
C MET A 271 -0.30 1.99 -7.34
N ILE A 272 -0.02 2.12 -6.03
CA ILE A 272 -0.22 3.38 -5.29
C ILE A 272 0.74 4.45 -5.81
N ALA A 273 2.04 4.17 -5.88
CA ALA A 273 3.04 5.12 -6.33
C ALA A 273 2.78 5.61 -7.76
N GLY A 274 2.34 4.71 -8.66
CA GLY A 274 2.04 5.02 -10.07
C GLY A 274 0.63 5.56 -10.32
N ASP A 275 -0.15 5.83 -9.27
CA ASP A 275 -1.47 6.48 -9.30
C ASP A 275 -1.50 7.69 -8.36
N GLY A 276 -0.34 8.30 -8.08
CA GLY A 276 -0.23 9.52 -7.30
C GLY A 276 -1.06 10.65 -7.90
N GLU A 277 -1.62 11.53 -7.06
CA GLU A 277 -2.46 12.64 -7.50
C GLU A 277 -1.80 13.47 -8.61
N GLY A 278 -2.42 13.46 -9.80
CA GLY A 278 -1.94 14.18 -10.97
C GLY A 278 -0.64 13.67 -11.60
N CYS A 279 -0.13 12.50 -11.20
CA CYS A 279 1.10 11.94 -11.76
C CYS A 279 0.92 11.46 -13.21
N THR A 280 2.02 11.44 -13.95
CA THR A 280 2.07 10.91 -15.32
C THR A 280 3.02 9.73 -15.47
N CYS A 281 3.93 9.53 -14.51
CA CYS A 281 4.97 8.52 -14.58
C CYS A 281 5.25 7.88 -13.22
N LEU A 282 5.29 6.53 -13.18
CA LEU A 282 5.88 5.79 -12.08
C LEU A 282 7.40 5.93 -12.12
N PHE A 283 7.97 6.46 -11.04
CA PHE A 283 9.41 6.62 -10.88
C PHE A 283 9.93 5.58 -9.88
N GLU A 284 10.77 4.67 -10.36
CA GLU A 284 11.45 3.67 -9.55
C GLU A 284 12.90 4.09 -9.31
N VAL A 285 13.39 3.95 -8.08
CA VAL A 285 14.77 4.22 -7.69
C VAL A 285 15.39 2.95 -7.13
N GLN A 286 16.42 2.44 -7.78
CA GLN A 286 17.21 1.30 -7.33
C GLN A 286 18.57 1.79 -6.82
N VAL A 287 18.88 1.55 -5.55
CA VAL A 287 20.22 1.76 -4.99
C VAL A 287 20.90 0.40 -4.85
N LYS A 288 22.13 0.30 -5.33
CA LYS A 288 22.97 -0.91 -5.29
C LYS A 288 24.33 -0.59 -4.68
N GLY A 289 25.02 -1.63 -4.22
CA GLY A 289 26.39 -1.49 -3.76
C GLY A 289 26.55 -0.75 -2.43
N ALA A 290 25.50 -0.61 -1.64
CA ALA A 290 25.59 0.00 -0.31
C ALA A 290 26.19 -0.96 0.73
N THR A 291 26.76 -0.42 1.80
CA THR A 291 27.35 -1.20 2.89
C THR A 291 26.27 -1.97 3.66
N THR A 292 25.12 -1.34 3.87
CA THR A 292 23.98 -1.95 4.56
C THR A 292 22.67 -1.71 3.81
N LYS A 293 21.69 -2.59 4.05
CA LYS A 293 20.34 -2.44 3.50
C LYS A 293 19.66 -1.14 4.00
N ALA A 294 19.94 -0.74 5.23
CA ALA A 294 19.41 0.50 5.82
C ALA A 294 19.92 1.74 5.07
N GLU A 295 21.21 1.79 4.74
CA GLU A 295 21.78 2.87 3.92
C GLU A 295 21.19 2.88 2.51
N ALA A 296 21.09 1.71 1.85
CA ALA A 296 20.45 1.60 0.54
C ALA A 296 19.02 2.15 0.54
N LYS A 297 18.21 1.81 1.57
CA LYS A 297 16.85 2.33 1.75
C LYS A 297 16.83 3.84 1.94
N THR A 298 17.71 4.37 2.80
CA THR A 298 17.83 5.80 3.08
C THR A 298 18.14 6.58 1.80
N LEU A 299 19.11 6.11 1.02
CA LEU A 299 19.47 6.72 -0.26
C LEU A 299 18.33 6.66 -1.27
N ALA A 300 17.72 5.48 -1.47
CA ALA A 300 16.63 5.32 -2.43
C ALA A 300 15.41 6.18 -2.07
N LYS A 301 15.05 6.21 -0.77
CA LYS A 301 13.95 7.01 -0.26
C LYS A 301 14.22 8.51 -0.42
N SER A 302 15.44 8.98 -0.17
CA SER A 302 15.83 10.38 -0.34
C SER A 302 15.70 10.83 -1.80
N ILE A 303 16.12 10.01 -2.76
CA ILE A 303 16.00 10.32 -4.19
C ILE A 303 14.54 10.40 -4.60
N VAL A 304 13.73 9.39 -4.26
CA VAL A 304 12.33 9.30 -4.72
C VAL A 304 11.43 10.37 -4.10
N THR A 305 11.81 10.95 -2.96
CA THR A 305 11.07 12.02 -2.28
C THR A 305 11.51 13.42 -2.67
N SER A 306 12.63 13.57 -3.38
CA SER A 306 13.15 14.88 -3.80
C SER A 306 12.21 15.56 -4.78
N SER A 307 11.58 16.67 -4.39
CA SER A 307 10.71 17.46 -5.26
C SER A 307 11.42 17.91 -6.54
N LEU A 308 12.72 18.25 -6.46
CA LEU A 308 13.50 18.63 -7.63
C LEU A 308 13.74 17.45 -8.57
N THR A 309 14.01 16.26 -8.03
CA THR A 309 14.15 15.05 -8.85
C THR A 309 12.83 14.69 -9.51
N LYS A 310 11.72 14.68 -8.76
CA LYS A 310 10.38 14.40 -9.29
C LYS A 310 9.97 15.39 -10.39
N ALA A 311 10.30 16.67 -10.24
CA ALA A 311 10.06 17.70 -11.27
C ALA A 311 10.94 17.48 -12.51
N ALA A 312 12.17 16.98 -12.37
CA ALA A 312 13.02 16.63 -13.50
C ALA A 312 12.44 15.41 -14.27
N ILE A 313 11.93 14.40 -13.57
CA ILE A 313 11.23 13.26 -14.20
C ILE A 313 10.03 13.76 -15.01
N PHE A 314 9.20 14.66 -14.47
CA PHE A 314 8.09 15.27 -15.19
C PHE A 314 8.53 16.02 -16.45
N GLY A 315 9.67 16.74 -16.39
CA GLY A 315 10.25 17.48 -17.51
C GLY A 315 11.08 16.63 -18.47
N HIS A 316 11.18 15.32 -18.28
CA HIS A 316 12.06 14.41 -19.03
C HIS A 316 13.53 14.89 -19.05
N ASP A 317 13.96 15.56 -17.96
CA ASP A 317 15.30 16.11 -17.77
C ASP A 317 16.18 15.09 -17.05
N ALA A 318 17.26 14.63 -17.67
CA ALA A 318 18.22 13.69 -17.11
C ALA A 318 19.10 14.34 -16.02
N ASN A 319 18.47 15.00 -15.06
CA ASN A 319 19.13 15.82 -14.04
C ASN A 319 19.78 14.99 -12.93
N TRP A 320 20.90 14.35 -13.28
CA TRP A 320 21.70 13.56 -12.35
C TRP A 320 22.20 14.35 -11.14
N GLY A 321 22.42 15.67 -11.30
CA GLY A 321 22.83 16.54 -10.20
C GLY A 321 21.81 16.59 -9.07
N ARG A 322 20.50 16.55 -9.39
CA ARG A 322 19.43 16.48 -8.38
C ARG A 322 19.40 15.14 -7.66
N ILE A 323 19.72 14.05 -8.35
CA ILE A 323 19.84 12.71 -7.75
C ILE A 323 21.01 12.68 -6.76
N LEU A 324 22.23 13.09 -7.19
CA LEU A 324 23.41 13.14 -6.31
C LEU A 324 23.18 14.08 -5.11
N CYS A 325 22.55 15.23 -5.36
CA CYS A 325 22.18 16.14 -4.28
C CYS A 325 21.24 15.47 -3.25
N ALA A 326 20.22 14.75 -3.73
CA ALA A 326 19.30 14.02 -2.86
C ALA A 326 20.00 12.91 -2.05
N MET A 327 20.95 12.20 -2.67
CA MET A 327 21.81 11.27 -1.97
C MET A 327 22.65 11.97 -0.91
N GLY A 328 23.27 13.10 -1.25
CA GLY A 328 24.19 13.84 -0.39
C GLY A 328 23.58 14.38 0.90
N TYR A 329 22.30 14.76 0.91
CA TYR A 329 21.62 15.21 2.13
C TYR A 329 20.80 14.09 2.82
N SER A 330 20.85 12.86 2.33
CA SER A 330 20.05 11.74 2.86
C SER A 330 20.38 11.34 4.31
N GLY A 331 21.61 11.64 4.75
CA GLY A 331 22.15 11.18 6.02
C GLY A 331 22.79 9.79 5.99
N ALA A 332 22.75 9.09 4.84
CA ALA A 332 23.50 7.85 4.65
C ALA A 332 24.98 8.13 4.34
N ASP A 333 25.85 7.23 4.73
CA ASP A 333 27.28 7.33 4.43
C ASP A 333 27.58 6.69 3.07
N PHE A 334 28.22 7.45 2.18
CA PHE A 334 28.70 6.95 0.88
C PHE A 334 29.77 7.88 0.31
N ASP A 335 30.59 7.36 -0.61
CA ASP A 335 31.62 8.13 -1.31
C ASP A 335 31.05 8.65 -2.66
N PRO A 336 30.74 9.96 -2.77
CA PRO A 336 30.15 10.52 -3.98
C PRO A 336 31.03 10.42 -5.22
N GLU A 337 32.37 10.27 -5.05
CA GLU A 337 33.33 10.13 -6.14
C GLU A 337 33.33 8.73 -6.78
N LYS A 338 32.61 7.78 -6.19
CA LYS A 338 32.47 6.41 -6.71
C LYS A 338 31.11 6.08 -7.33
N VAL A 339 30.14 6.99 -7.21
CA VAL A 339 28.78 6.72 -7.63
C VAL A 339 28.64 6.65 -9.14
N ASP A 340 27.99 5.59 -9.62
CA ASP A 340 27.48 5.50 -10.98
C ASP A 340 25.95 5.72 -10.97
N ILE A 341 25.42 6.46 -11.97
CA ILE A 341 23.97 6.65 -12.13
C ILE A 341 23.57 6.30 -13.56
N PHE A 342 22.47 5.55 -13.66
CA PHE A 342 21.84 5.16 -14.92
C PHE A 342 20.36 5.54 -14.89
N PHE A 343 19.82 5.90 -16.06
CA PHE A 343 18.38 5.86 -16.33
C PHE A 343 18.05 4.66 -17.22
N LYS A 344 16.89 4.04 -16.92
CA LYS A 344 16.40 2.87 -17.64
C LYS A 344 14.89 2.93 -17.84
N SER A 345 14.43 2.44 -18.97
CA SER A 345 13.02 2.22 -19.30
C SER A 345 12.94 1.13 -20.37
N GLU A 346 11.76 0.88 -20.97
CA GLU A 346 11.67 -0.01 -22.13
C GLU A 346 12.42 0.52 -23.37
N ALA A 347 12.69 1.84 -23.45
CA ALA A 347 13.49 2.43 -24.51
C ALA A 347 15.02 2.16 -24.40
N GLY A 348 15.47 1.54 -23.28
CA GLY A 348 16.87 1.17 -23.06
C GLY A 348 17.42 1.63 -21.74
N GLU A 349 18.74 1.57 -21.61
CA GLU A 349 19.50 1.98 -20.43
C GLU A 349 20.64 2.92 -20.85
N LEU A 350 20.89 3.95 -20.05
CA LEU A 350 21.89 4.98 -20.31
C LEU A 350 22.62 5.35 -19.03
N GLN A 351 23.95 5.24 -19.03
CA GLN A 351 24.79 5.72 -17.94
C GLN A 351 25.01 7.23 -18.08
N ILE A 352 24.61 7.98 -17.07
CA ILE A 352 24.71 9.46 -17.04
C ILE A 352 25.75 9.99 -16.07
N VAL A 353 26.12 9.19 -15.04
CA VAL A 353 27.24 9.46 -14.12
C VAL A 353 28.13 8.23 -14.03
N LYS A 354 29.41 8.45 -14.05
CA LYS A 354 30.44 7.44 -13.80
C LYS A 354 31.47 7.99 -12.83
N ASP A 355 31.74 7.24 -11.74
CA ASP A 355 32.69 7.63 -10.70
C ASP A 355 32.48 9.11 -10.26
N GLY A 356 31.22 9.44 -9.91
CA GLY A 356 30.81 10.76 -9.43
C GLY A 356 30.79 11.87 -10.46
N THR A 357 31.16 11.61 -11.71
CA THR A 357 31.29 12.63 -12.77
C THR A 357 30.36 12.33 -13.93
N ALA A 358 29.78 13.38 -14.53
CA ALA A 358 28.93 13.24 -15.73
C ALA A 358 29.66 12.55 -16.87
N THR A 359 28.97 11.66 -17.55
CA THR A 359 29.45 11.07 -18.82
C THR A 359 29.12 11.99 -19.99
N ASP A 360 29.72 11.73 -21.15
CA ASP A 360 29.34 12.36 -22.43
C ASP A 360 28.15 11.59 -23.04
N TYR A 361 26.95 11.69 -22.38
CA TYR A 361 25.74 11.02 -22.83
C TYR A 361 24.93 11.85 -23.84
N SER A 362 24.12 11.16 -24.65
CA SER A 362 23.20 11.83 -25.57
C SER A 362 21.95 12.31 -24.82
N GLU A 363 21.68 13.60 -24.81
CA GLU A 363 20.45 14.23 -24.29
C GLU A 363 19.20 13.71 -25.02
N GLU A 364 19.29 13.48 -26.33
CA GLU A 364 18.21 12.95 -27.14
C GLU A 364 17.83 11.53 -26.64
N LYS A 365 18.83 10.65 -26.41
CA LYS A 365 18.62 9.31 -25.88
C LYS A 365 18.10 9.33 -24.43
N ALA A 366 18.58 10.25 -23.62
CA ALA A 366 18.11 10.44 -22.26
C ALA A 366 16.61 10.83 -22.26
N THR A 367 16.21 11.78 -23.08
CA THR A 367 14.81 12.21 -23.24
C THR A 367 13.92 11.05 -23.73
N GLU A 368 14.39 10.24 -24.67
CA GLU A 368 13.67 9.05 -25.16
C GLU A 368 13.37 8.08 -24.00
N ILE A 369 14.38 7.81 -23.16
CA ILE A 369 14.25 6.91 -21.98
C ILE A 369 13.30 7.50 -20.95
N LEU A 370 13.43 8.79 -20.63
CA LEU A 370 12.63 9.48 -19.62
C LEU A 370 11.18 9.74 -20.05
N SER A 371 10.87 9.63 -21.33
CA SER A 371 9.52 9.76 -21.89
C SER A 371 8.68 8.48 -21.76
N GLN A 372 9.24 7.42 -21.20
CA GLN A 372 8.53 6.14 -20.99
C GLN A 372 7.89 6.08 -19.59
N ASN A 373 7.09 5.05 -19.36
CA ASN A 373 6.49 4.75 -18.06
C ASN A 373 6.48 3.22 -17.83
N PRO A 374 7.19 2.69 -16.81
CA PRO A 374 7.93 3.43 -15.76
C PRO A 374 9.31 3.93 -16.20
N VAL A 375 9.83 4.92 -15.45
CA VAL A 375 11.23 5.35 -15.47
C VAL A 375 11.95 4.81 -14.24
N ILE A 376 13.14 4.26 -14.44
CA ILE A 376 13.98 3.70 -13.39
C ILE A 376 15.29 4.50 -13.31
N ALA A 377 15.61 5.03 -12.14
CA ALA A 377 16.95 5.53 -11.83
C ALA A 377 17.71 4.46 -11.04
N ILE A 378 18.92 4.13 -11.45
CA ILE A 378 19.80 3.19 -10.77
C ILE A 378 21.01 3.96 -10.25
N ALA A 379 21.26 3.92 -8.94
CA ALA A 379 22.43 4.49 -8.30
C ALA A 379 23.26 3.35 -7.69
N ASP A 380 24.50 3.15 -8.21
CA ASP A 380 25.44 2.17 -7.68
C ASP A 380 26.52 2.92 -6.89
N VAL A 381 26.58 2.71 -5.58
CA VAL A 381 27.55 3.38 -4.68
C VAL A 381 28.85 2.60 -4.48
N LYS A 382 28.95 1.39 -4.99
CA LYS A 382 30.18 0.54 -5.05
C LYS A 382 30.92 0.35 -3.71
N GLN A 383 30.21 0.26 -2.59
CA GLN A 383 30.80 0.13 -1.26
C GLN A 383 30.47 -1.19 -0.56
N GLY A 384 29.57 -2.00 -1.12
CA GLY A 384 29.13 -3.29 -0.58
C GLY A 384 28.21 -4.02 -1.54
N ASP A 385 27.40 -4.93 -1.00
CA ASP A 385 26.48 -5.78 -1.76
C ASP A 385 24.99 -5.50 -1.48
N ALA A 386 24.71 -4.60 -0.53
CA ALA A 386 23.35 -4.31 -0.14
C ALA A 386 22.64 -3.44 -1.19
N SER A 387 21.34 -3.68 -1.33
CA SER A 387 20.47 -2.95 -2.26
C SER A 387 19.10 -2.67 -1.68
N ALA A 388 18.44 -1.66 -2.22
CA ALA A 388 17.03 -1.35 -1.94
C ALA A 388 16.39 -0.68 -3.15
N THR A 389 15.06 -0.82 -3.24
CA THR A 389 14.25 -0.14 -4.26
C THR A 389 13.19 0.73 -3.58
N ALA A 390 12.97 1.92 -4.11
CA ALA A 390 11.88 2.80 -3.72
C ALA A 390 11.05 3.20 -4.94
N TRP A 391 9.76 3.48 -4.73
CA TRP A 391 8.84 3.89 -5.78
C TRP A 391 8.16 5.20 -5.45
N GLY A 392 7.96 6.01 -6.44
CA GLY A 392 7.24 7.27 -6.37
C GLY A 392 6.68 7.62 -7.73
N CYS A 393 6.39 8.88 -7.92
CA CYS A 393 5.93 9.43 -9.20
C CYS A 393 6.59 10.77 -9.47
N ASP A 394 6.45 11.27 -10.67
CA ASP A 394 6.79 12.64 -11.03
C ASP A 394 5.98 13.67 -10.22
N LEU A 395 6.38 14.94 -10.26
CA LEU A 395 5.68 16.07 -9.65
C LEU A 395 5.17 17.00 -10.74
N THR A 396 3.84 17.08 -10.87
CA THR A 396 3.16 17.79 -11.93
C THR A 396 2.44 19.06 -11.44
N PHE A 397 1.98 19.89 -12.37
CA PHE A 397 1.09 21.01 -12.05
C PHE A 397 -0.28 20.56 -11.53
N ASP A 398 -0.77 19.40 -11.98
CA ASP A 398 -2.07 18.86 -11.57
C ASP A 398 -2.06 18.44 -10.10
N TYR A 399 -0.91 18.00 -9.54
CA TYR A 399 -0.80 17.75 -8.10
C TYR A 399 -1.18 18.99 -7.29
N VAL A 400 -0.61 20.15 -7.63
CA VAL A 400 -0.92 21.40 -6.93
C VAL A 400 -2.38 21.81 -7.11
N LYS A 401 -2.92 21.67 -8.32
CA LYS A 401 -4.31 21.99 -8.64
C LYS A 401 -5.30 21.13 -7.84
N ILE A 402 -5.08 19.81 -7.78
CA ILE A 402 -5.94 18.87 -7.03
C ILE A 402 -5.92 19.22 -5.54
N ASN A 403 -4.74 19.49 -4.97
CA ASN A 403 -4.60 19.73 -3.54
C ASN A 403 -5.00 21.14 -3.10
N ALA A 404 -4.99 22.13 -3.99
CA ALA A 404 -5.50 23.47 -3.70
C ALA A 404 -7.02 23.47 -3.47
N ASP A 405 -7.77 22.57 -4.11
CA ASP A 405 -9.25 22.52 -4.10
C ASP A 405 -9.82 21.29 -3.36
N TYR A 406 -9.02 20.56 -2.57
CA TYR A 406 -9.37 19.27 -1.96
C TYR A 406 -10.65 19.28 -1.08
N ARG A 407 -11.04 20.43 -0.54
CA ARG A 407 -12.23 20.56 0.33
C ARG A 407 -13.52 20.91 -0.42
N SER A 408 -13.44 21.30 -1.68
CA SER A 408 -14.57 21.74 -2.48
C SER A 408 -15.45 20.59 -3.02
#